data_28fc8b84f1566ee92b8eb0fb2559d825
#
_entry.id   28fc8b84f1566ee92b8eb0fb2559d825
#
_cell.length_a   1.000
_cell.length_b   1.000
_cell.length_c   1.000
_cell.angle_alpha   90.00
_cell.angle_beta   90.00
_cell.angle_gamma   90.00
#
_symmetry.space_group_name_H-M   'P 1'
#
loop_
_entity.id
_entity.type
_entity.pdbx_description
1 polymer ?
#
loop_
_entity_poly.entity_id
_entity_poly.type
_entity_poly.pdbx_seq_one_letter_code
_entity_poly.pdbx_strand_id
1 'polypeptide(L)'
;MIESIDWEKNELIPAVVQDATSNEVLMLAYMNKEALDLSMQSGYAHYFSRSRQRIWKKGESSGHTQKIVDILLDCDSDTLLLKVEQKGVACHTGRRSCFFNSLTQDKIILDKEVDAEVIYGVVDTLYHTILERKTSSDAKSWTKKLLDNPALLEEKIKEEADELVKAIKEESDEQVIYEAADLLYHALVGLGLREVSPDRVKQELKRRFGVSGIEEKESRG
;
A
#
# COMPACT_ATOMS: atom_id res chain seq x y z
N MET A 1 -11.45 25.06 19.38
CA MET A 1 -11.52 24.95 17.90
C MET A 1 -11.78 23.51 17.46
N ILE A 2 -11.08 22.48 17.96
CA ILE A 2 -11.42 21.08 17.60
C ILE A 2 -12.81 20.67 18.08
N GLU A 3 -13.24 21.19 19.21
CA GLU A 3 -14.58 20.96 19.77
C GLU A 3 -15.70 21.60 18.94
N SER A 4 -15.38 22.47 17.97
CA SER A 4 -16.40 23.03 17.06
C SER A 4 -16.80 22.08 15.92
N ILE A 5 -16.04 20.98 15.71
CA ILE A 5 -16.42 19.95 14.73
C ILE A 5 -17.52 19.09 15.33
N ASP A 6 -18.67 19.08 14.68
CA ASP A 6 -19.80 18.23 15.04
C ASP A 6 -19.65 16.81 14.48
N TRP A 7 -18.94 15.97 15.27
CA TRP A 7 -18.70 14.57 14.90
C TRP A 7 -19.93 13.67 14.99
N GLU A 8 -20.99 14.11 15.66
CA GLU A 8 -22.26 13.37 15.71
C GLU A 8 -23.02 13.52 14.39
N LYS A 9 -22.94 14.72 13.79
CA LYS A 9 -23.53 15.00 12.50
C LYS A 9 -22.67 14.53 11.33
N ASN A 10 -21.36 14.66 11.46
CA ASN A 10 -20.39 14.40 10.40
C ASN A 10 -19.35 13.36 10.87
N GLU A 11 -19.67 12.06 10.76
CA GLU A 11 -18.73 10.99 11.14
C GLU A 11 -17.39 11.06 10.38
N LEU A 12 -17.42 11.61 9.16
CA LEU A 12 -16.25 11.82 8.29
C LEU A 12 -16.32 13.22 7.68
N ILE A 13 -15.24 13.97 7.83
CA ILE A 13 -15.07 15.26 7.15
C ILE A 13 -13.96 15.20 6.10
N PRO A 14 -14.09 15.94 5.00
CA PRO A 14 -13.04 16.01 3.99
C PRO A 14 -11.79 16.72 4.55
N ALA A 15 -10.63 16.24 4.12
CA ALA A 15 -9.34 16.81 4.43
C ALA A 15 -8.60 17.10 3.12
N VAL A 16 -8.54 18.36 2.74
CA VAL A 16 -7.72 18.85 1.64
C VAL A 16 -6.28 18.91 2.11
N VAL A 17 -5.35 18.38 1.31
CA VAL A 17 -3.93 18.34 1.67
C VAL A 17 -3.14 19.23 0.73
N GLN A 18 -2.40 20.16 1.30
CA GLN A 18 -1.62 21.16 0.61
C GLN A 18 -0.15 21.08 1.03
N ASP A 19 0.76 21.16 0.07
CA ASP A 19 2.18 21.30 0.37
C ASP A 19 2.45 22.65 1.05
N ALA A 20 3.10 22.63 2.20
CA ALA A 20 3.31 23.82 3.02
C ALA A 20 4.25 24.86 2.38
N THR A 21 5.09 24.45 1.44
CA THR A 21 6.08 25.29 0.76
C THR A 21 5.55 25.86 -0.55
N SER A 22 5.02 24.98 -1.41
CA SER A 22 4.55 25.39 -2.75
C SER A 22 3.11 25.85 -2.77
N ASN A 23 2.33 25.55 -1.73
CA ASN A 23 0.87 25.69 -1.68
C ASN A 23 0.11 24.88 -2.73
N GLU A 24 0.77 23.90 -3.36
CA GLU A 24 0.12 22.97 -4.28
C GLU A 24 -0.86 22.07 -3.53
N VAL A 25 -2.06 21.86 -4.06
CA VAL A 25 -3.01 20.88 -3.54
C VAL A 25 -2.56 19.50 -3.98
N LEU A 26 -2.24 18.64 -3.00
CA LEU A 26 -1.66 17.32 -3.23
C LEU A 26 -2.71 16.22 -3.37
N MET A 27 -3.71 16.22 -2.50
CA MET A 27 -4.77 15.20 -2.48
C MET A 27 -5.94 15.66 -1.63
N LEU A 28 -7.04 14.88 -1.71
CA LEU A 28 -8.15 14.94 -0.78
C LEU A 28 -8.34 13.55 -0.17
N ALA A 29 -8.57 13.50 1.13
CA ALA A 29 -8.93 12.30 1.86
C ALA A 29 -10.05 12.61 2.88
N TYR A 30 -10.37 11.66 3.74
CA TYR A 30 -11.37 11.83 4.79
C TYR A 30 -10.75 11.52 6.14
N MET A 31 -11.22 12.24 7.16
CA MET A 31 -10.85 12.02 8.55
C MET A 31 -12.10 11.83 9.40
N ASN A 32 -12.04 10.89 10.33
CA ASN A 32 -12.90 10.84 11.50
C ASN A 32 -12.16 11.49 12.69
N LYS A 33 -12.83 11.61 13.83
CA LYS A 33 -12.24 12.18 15.05
C LYS A 33 -10.92 11.50 15.42
N GLU A 34 -10.88 10.17 15.42
CA GLU A 34 -9.70 9.39 15.81
C GLU A 34 -8.51 9.62 14.85
N ALA A 35 -8.76 9.72 13.52
CA ALA A 35 -7.71 10.02 12.55
C ALA A 35 -7.12 11.42 12.75
N LEU A 36 -7.95 12.41 13.10
CA LEU A 36 -7.50 13.75 13.45
C LEU A 36 -6.66 13.74 14.73
N ASP A 37 -7.14 13.09 15.79
CA ASP A 37 -6.43 12.98 17.06
C ASP A 37 -5.06 12.31 16.88
N LEU A 38 -4.98 11.19 16.14
CA LEU A 38 -3.74 10.51 15.81
C LEU A 38 -2.79 11.39 14.97
N SER A 39 -3.34 12.17 14.05
CA SER A 39 -2.53 13.08 13.23
C SER A 39 -1.88 14.15 14.07
N MET A 40 -2.62 14.74 15.00
CA MET A 40 -2.11 15.78 15.91
C MET A 40 -1.07 15.22 16.91
N GLN A 41 -1.30 14.03 17.44
CA GLN A 41 -0.38 13.40 18.39
C GLN A 41 0.93 12.97 17.74
N SER A 42 0.88 12.40 16.55
CA SER A 42 2.06 11.86 15.86
C SER A 42 2.83 12.89 15.03
N GLY A 43 2.20 14.01 14.66
CA GLY A 43 2.73 14.99 13.71
C GLY A 43 2.74 14.52 12.27
N TYR A 44 2.07 13.40 11.95
CA TYR A 44 1.95 12.84 10.61
C TYR A 44 0.49 12.61 10.24
N ALA A 45 0.15 12.81 8.97
CA ALA A 45 -1.21 12.69 8.49
C ALA A 45 -1.74 11.24 8.55
N HIS A 46 -2.86 11.07 9.26
CA HIS A 46 -3.67 9.85 9.31
C HIS A 46 -5.03 10.15 8.72
N TYR A 47 -5.56 9.22 7.97
CA TYR A 47 -6.83 9.35 7.27
C TYR A 47 -7.72 8.13 7.53
N PHE A 48 -9.02 8.28 7.31
CA PHE A 48 -9.97 7.17 7.34
C PHE A 48 -10.27 6.68 5.93
N SER A 49 -10.06 5.40 5.69
CA SER A 49 -10.38 4.75 4.42
C SER A 49 -11.84 4.29 4.42
N ARG A 50 -12.69 4.91 3.60
CA ARG A 50 -14.11 4.55 3.45
C ARG A 50 -14.31 3.13 2.91
N SER A 51 -13.45 2.69 2.00
CA SER A 51 -13.54 1.36 1.40
C SER A 51 -13.03 0.24 2.31
N ARG A 52 -12.00 0.53 3.13
CA ARG A 52 -11.39 -0.45 4.05
C ARG A 52 -11.89 -0.34 5.48
N GLN A 53 -12.71 0.69 5.78
CA GLN A 53 -13.26 0.97 7.11
C GLN A 53 -12.19 0.97 8.22
N ARG A 54 -11.03 1.60 7.94
CA ARG A 54 -9.92 1.69 8.89
C ARG A 54 -9.12 2.99 8.73
N ILE A 55 -8.44 3.37 9.79
CA ILE A 55 -7.46 4.45 9.77
C ILE A 55 -6.16 3.94 9.14
N TRP A 56 -5.49 4.81 8.39
CA TRP A 56 -4.18 4.56 7.80
C TRP A 56 -3.31 5.81 7.88
N LYS A 57 -2.02 5.61 8.15
CA LYS A 57 -1.02 6.68 8.11
C LYS A 57 -0.54 6.87 6.67
N LYS A 58 -0.51 8.10 6.19
CA LYS A 58 0.06 8.37 4.86
C LYS A 58 1.52 7.97 4.80
N GLY A 59 1.85 7.13 3.82
CA GLY A 59 3.19 6.61 3.64
C GLY A 59 3.54 5.39 4.53
N GLU A 60 2.57 4.76 5.22
CA GLU A 60 2.83 3.57 6.05
C GLU A 60 3.43 2.40 5.28
N SER A 61 3.13 2.28 3.98
CA SER A 61 3.67 1.22 3.11
C SER A 61 4.75 1.72 2.16
N SER A 62 4.63 2.97 1.67
CA SER A 62 5.48 3.53 0.61
C SER A 62 6.65 4.37 1.10
N GLY A 63 6.65 4.78 2.37
CA GLY A 63 7.58 5.78 2.87
C GLY A 63 7.31 7.22 2.39
N HIS A 64 6.29 7.45 1.55
CA HIS A 64 5.88 8.78 1.06
C HIS A 64 4.97 9.45 2.09
N THR A 65 5.58 9.95 3.15
CA THR A 65 4.90 10.48 4.32
C THR A 65 4.49 11.95 4.17
N GLN A 66 3.53 12.35 4.99
CA GLN A 66 3.07 13.74 5.14
C GLN A 66 3.28 14.16 6.58
N LYS A 67 4.33 14.95 6.84
CA LYS A 67 4.56 15.58 8.15
C LYS A 67 3.71 16.84 8.23
N ILE A 68 2.91 16.95 9.28
CA ILE A 68 1.99 18.06 9.47
C ILE A 68 2.76 19.32 9.90
N VAL A 69 2.52 20.42 9.21
CA VAL A 69 2.99 21.75 9.57
C VAL A 69 1.85 22.52 10.26
N ASP A 70 0.63 22.42 9.71
CA ASP A 70 -0.55 23.06 10.27
C ASP A 70 -1.83 22.32 9.86
N ILE A 71 -2.88 22.45 10.66
CA ILE A 71 -4.22 21.95 10.35
C ILE A 71 -5.19 23.11 10.55
N LEU A 72 -5.84 23.54 9.49
CA LEU A 72 -6.82 24.61 9.50
C LEU A 72 -8.23 23.99 9.36
N LEU A 73 -9.16 24.57 10.08
CA LEU A 73 -10.58 24.26 10.00
C LEU A 73 -11.27 25.38 9.23
N ASP A 74 -12.20 25.06 8.36
CA ASP A 74 -12.94 26.05 7.60
C ASP A 74 -14.01 26.79 8.45
N CYS A 75 -14.75 27.70 7.82
CA CYS A 75 -15.61 28.65 8.54
C CYS A 75 -16.86 28.02 9.15
N ASP A 76 -17.34 26.91 8.63
CA ASP A 76 -18.53 26.16 9.10
C ASP A 76 -18.16 24.82 9.74
N SER A 77 -16.87 24.59 9.95
CA SER A 77 -16.31 23.50 10.77
C SER A 77 -16.58 22.09 10.21
N ASP A 78 -16.68 21.95 8.89
CA ASP A 78 -16.93 20.67 8.23
C ASP A 78 -15.82 20.21 7.27
N THR A 79 -14.77 21.01 7.07
CA THR A 79 -13.65 20.70 6.17
C THR A 79 -12.30 21.07 6.80
N LEU A 80 -11.32 20.18 6.66
CA LEU A 80 -9.94 20.42 7.10
C LEU A 80 -9.03 20.77 5.92
N LEU A 81 -8.11 21.73 6.13
CA LEU A 81 -6.96 21.95 5.28
C LEU A 81 -5.69 21.56 6.05
N LEU A 82 -5.02 20.49 5.62
CA LEU A 82 -3.75 20.04 6.15
C LEU A 82 -2.61 20.65 5.33
N LYS A 83 -1.79 21.49 5.96
CA LYS A 83 -0.51 21.93 5.40
C LYS A 83 0.58 20.97 5.82
N VAL A 84 1.27 20.37 4.83
CA VAL A 84 2.21 19.27 5.09
C VAL A 84 3.55 19.48 4.39
N GLU A 85 4.62 18.95 4.99
CA GLU A 85 5.86 18.65 4.30
C GLU A 85 5.71 17.27 3.65
N GLN A 86 5.54 17.23 2.32
CA GLN A 86 5.41 15.99 1.56
C GLN A 86 6.78 15.38 1.29
N LYS A 87 7.03 14.16 1.82
CA LYS A 87 8.17 13.33 1.40
C LYS A 87 7.75 12.45 0.25
N GLY A 88 8.50 12.50 -0.87
CA GLY A 88 8.16 11.77 -2.10
C GLY A 88 6.85 12.27 -2.72
N VAL A 89 6.09 11.38 -3.36
CA VAL A 89 4.86 11.72 -4.09
C VAL A 89 3.60 11.46 -3.28
N ALA A 90 2.59 12.31 -3.43
CA ALA A 90 1.32 12.13 -2.73
C ALA A 90 0.44 11.07 -3.40
N CYS A 91 0.45 10.99 -4.73
CA CYS A 91 -0.40 10.09 -5.49
C CYS A 91 0.19 8.68 -5.60
N HIS A 92 -0.66 7.66 -5.46
CA HIS A 92 -0.30 6.26 -5.66
C HIS A 92 0.06 5.93 -7.12
N THR A 93 -0.24 6.81 -8.07
CA THR A 93 0.17 6.66 -9.48
C THR A 93 1.58 7.18 -9.76
N GLY A 94 2.33 7.58 -8.73
CA GLY A 94 3.70 8.09 -8.87
C GLY A 94 3.81 9.58 -9.20
N ARG A 95 2.73 10.32 -9.06
CA ARG A 95 2.69 11.78 -9.30
C ARG A 95 2.69 12.55 -8.00
N ARG A 96 3.24 13.76 -8.03
CA ARG A 96 3.29 14.64 -6.88
C ARG A 96 1.90 14.93 -6.32
N SER A 97 0.93 15.19 -7.16
CA SER A 97 -0.46 15.47 -6.80
C SER A 97 -1.42 14.42 -7.37
N CYS A 98 -2.55 14.19 -6.70
CA CYS A 98 -3.67 13.42 -7.22
C CYS A 98 -4.49 14.19 -8.28
N PHE A 99 -4.32 15.50 -8.36
CA PHE A 99 -5.02 16.38 -9.30
C PHE A 99 -4.20 16.60 -10.57
N PHE A 100 -4.06 15.56 -11.38
CA PHE A 100 -3.22 15.56 -12.57
C PHE A 100 -3.98 15.46 -13.89
N ASN A 101 -5.30 15.24 -13.86
CA ASN A 101 -6.15 15.20 -15.04
C ASN A 101 -6.87 16.54 -15.20
N SER A 102 -6.60 17.25 -16.28
CA SER A 102 -7.33 18.46 -16.64
C SER A 102 -8.58 18.11 -17.46
N LEU A 103 -9.75 18.32 -16.89
CA LEU A 103 -11.02 18.08 -17.60
C LEU A 103 -11.29 19.14 -18.67
N THR A 104 -10.82 20.36 -18.49
CA THR A 104 -11.01 21.45 -19.46
C THR A 104 -10.05 21.37 -20.67
N GLN A 105 -8.86 20.75 -20.47
CA GLN A 105 -7.87 20.59 -21.52
C GLN A 105 -7.84 19.16 -22.08
N ASP A 106 -8.61 18.26 -21.50
CA ASP A 106 -8.68 16.83 -21.84
C ASP A 106 -7.28 16.16 -21.90
N LYS A 107 -6.44 16.45 -20.90
CA LYS A 107 -5.07 15.92 -20.86
C LYS A 107 -4.53 15.76 -19.44
N ILE A 108 -3.50 14.92 -19.32
CA ILE A 108 -2.66 14.81 -18.13
C ILE A 108 -1.73 16.02 -18.06
N ILE A 109 -1.70 16.72 -16.93
CA ILE A 109 -0.92 17.95 -16.71
C ILE A 109 0.27 17.77 -15.77
N LEU A 110 0.40 16.60 -15.11
CA LEU A 110 1.54 16.26 -14.25
C LEU A 110 2.11 14.90 -14.66
N ASP A 111 3.40 14.84 -14.90
CA ASP A 111 4.11 13.60 -15.19
C ASP A 111 4.33 12.75 -13.93
N LYS A 112 4.65 11.46 -14.13
CA LYS A 112 5.09 10.59 -13.05
C LYS A 112 6.51 10.98 -12.63
N GLU A 113 6.73 11.21 -11.33
CA GLU A 113 8.06 11.46 -10.75
C GLU A 113 8.73 10.15 -10.29
N VAL A 114 7.92 9.15 -9.96
CA VAL A 114 8.38 7.82 -9.55
C VAL A 114 7.56 6.75 -10.24
N ASP A 115 8.17 5.59 -10.47
CA ASP A 115 7.42 4.41 -10.91
C ASP A 115 6.65 3.83 -9.72
N ALA A 116 5.37 4.16 -9.68
CA ALA A 116 4.49 3.73 -8.59
C ALA A 116 4.19 2.23 -8.62
N GLU A 117 4.32 1.57 -9.75
CA GLU A 117 4.10 0.13 -9.86
C GLU A 117 5.16 -0.62 -9.05
N VAL A 118 6.40 -0.13 -9.07
CA VAL A 118 7.49 -0.68 -8.25
C VAL A 118 7.25 -0.49 -6.75
N ILE A 119 6.59 0.59 -6.35
CA ILE A 119 6.44 0.94 -4.92
C ILE A 119 5.12 0.43 -4.33
N TYR A 120 4.03 0.53 -5.09
CA TYR A 120 2.66 0.36 -4.57
C TYR A 120 1.93 -0.86 -5.08
N GLY A 121 2.41 -1.51 -6.14
CA GLY A 121 1.52 -2.35 -6.91
C GLY A 121 2.05 -3.62 -7.50
N VAL A 122 3.36 -3.87 -7.57
CA VAL A 122 3.88 -5.08 -8.27
C VAL A 122 3.24 -6.35 -7.71
N VAL A 123 3.25 -6.53 -6.40
CA VAL A 123 2.69 -7.72 -5.75
C VAL A 123 1.18 -7.81 -5.95
N ASP A 124 0.48 -6.67 -5.82
CA ASP A 124 -0.98 -6.64 -5.96
C ASP A 124 -1.40 -6.79 -7.43
N THR A 125 -0.70 -6.14 -8.35
CA THR A 125 -0.94 -6.29 -9.80
C THR A 125 -0.67 -7.72 -10.25
N LEU A 126 0.44 -8.31 -9.81
CA LEU A 126 0.79 -9.70 -10.11
C LEU A 126 -0.26 -10.67 -9.55
N TYR A 127 -0.73 -10.45 -8.32
CA TYR A 127 -1.77 -11.26 -7.72
C TYR A 127 -3.10 -11.19 -8.51
N HIS A 128 -3.52 -10.01 -8.95
CA HIS A 128 -4.70 -9.86 -9.81
C HIS A 128 -4.53 -10.59 -11.14
N THR A 129 -3.35 -10.49 -11.76
CA THR A 129 -3.01 -11.24 -12.97
C THR A 129 -3.10 -12.75 -12.74
N ILE A 130 -2.63 -13.24 -11.58
CA ILE A 130 -2.74 -14.65 -11.19
C ILE A 130 -4.21 -15.07 -11.08
N LEU A 131 -5.06 -14.27 -10.44
CA LEU A 131 -6.51 -14.56 -10.34
C LEU A 131 -7.20 -14.56 -11.70
N GLU A 132 -6.86 -13.66 -12.61
CA GLU A 132 -7.37 -13.65 -13.98
C GLU A 132 -6.96 -14.93 -14.74
N ARG A 133 -5.73 -15.39 -14.54
CA ARG A 133 -5.25 -16.66 -15.14
C ARG A 133 -5.97 -17.89 -14.59
N LYS A 134 -6.49 -17.85 -13.38
CA LYS A 134 -7.28 -18.94 -12.80
C LYS A 134 -8.53 -19.26 -13.62
N THR A 135 -9.18 -18.23 -14.16
CA THR A 135 -10.40 -18.36 -14.99
C THR A 135 -10.13 -18.39 -16.50
N SER A 136 -8.88 -18.18 -16.91
CA SER A 136 -8.47 -18.13 -18.31
C SER A 136 -8.50 -19.53 -18.96
N SER A 137 -8.84 -19.59 -20.25
CA SER A 137 -8.72 -20.79 -21.09
C SER A 137 -7.35 -20.98 -21.74
N ASP A 138 -6.37 -20.11 -21.44
CA ASP A 138 -5.03 -20.14 -22.04
C ASP A 138 -4.20 -21.32 -21.50
N ALA A 139 -4.22 -22.43 -22.22
CA ALA A 139 -3.47 -23.64 -21.89
C ALA A 139 -1.93 -23.48 -21.93
N LYS A 140 -1.40 -22.38 -22.49
CA LYS A 140 0.04 -22.12 -22.55
C LYS A 140 0.55 -21.33 -21.33
N SER A 141 -0.35 -20.81 -20.50
CA SER A 141 0.03 -20.04 -19.31
C SER A 141 0.68 -20.93 -18.26
N TRP A 142 1.92 -20.59 -17.87
CA TRP A 142 2.63 -21.25 -16.77
C TRP A 142 1.85 -21.11 -15.45
N THR A 143 1.39 -19.90 -15.12
CA THR A 143 0.54 -19.63 -13.95
C THR A 143 -0.68 -20.55 -13.92
N LYS A 144 -1.35 -20.73 -15.06
CA LYS A 144 -2.52 -21.61 -15.18
C LYS A 144 -2.15 -23.07 -14.87
N LYS A 145 -1.02 -23.55 -15.39
CA LYS A 145 -0.54 -24.93 -15.11
C LYS A 145 -0.29 -25.14 -13.62
N LEU A 146 0.29 -24.16 -12.94
CA LEU A 146 0.54 -24.21 -11.50
C LEU A 146 -0.76 -24.21 -10.69
N LEU A 147 -1.73 -23.37 -11.09
CA LEU A 147 -3.04 -23.29 -10.43
C LEU A 147 -3.86 -24.59 -10.61
N ASP A 148 -3.73 -25.25 -11.76
CA ASP A 148 -4.43 -26.50 -12.06
C ASP A 148 -3.71 -27.73 -11.47
N ASN A 149 -2.46 -27.61 -11.04
CA ASN A 149 -1.65 -28.69 -10.48
C ASN A 149 -0.98 -28.28 -9.15
N PRO A 150 -1.68 -28.39 -8.02
CA PRO A 150 -1.14 -28.04 -6.71
C PRO A 150 0.13 -28.80 -6.30
N ALA A 151 0.32 -30.04 -6.78
CA ALA A 151 1.52 -30.82 -6.49
C ALA A 151 2.76 -30.22 -7.20
N LEU A 152 2.60 -29.80 -8.45
CA LEU A 152 3.65 -29.08 -9.17
C LEU A 152 3.99 -27.74 -8.51
N LEU A 153 2.97 -27.03 -8.02
CA LEU A 153 3.20 -25.77 -7.29
C LEU A 153 4.00 -26.00 -6.01
N GLU A 154 3.68 -27.06 -5.26
CA GLU A 154 4.42 -27.44 -4.04
C GLU A 154 5.88 -27.77 -4.35
N GLU A 155 6.13 -28.54 -5.42
CA GLU A 155 7.48 -28.88 -5.90
C GLU A 155 8.25 -27.60 -6.23
N LYS A 156 7.66 -26.69 -6.99
CA LYS A 156 8.29 -25.41 -7.37
C LYS A 156 8.58 -24.50 -6.19
N ILE A 157 7.69 -24.36 -5.23
CA ILE A 157 7.98 -23.57 -4.03
C ILE A 157 9.20 -24.11 -3.26
N LYS A 158 9.35 -25.42 -3.19
CA LYS A 158 10.50 -26.05 -2.52
C LYS A 158 11.80 -25.84 -3.30
N GLU A 159 11.75 -26.02 -4.62
CA GLU A 159 12.87 -25.80 -5.53
C GLU A 159 13.39 -24.36 -5.40
N GLU A 160 12.54 -23.34 -5.58
CA GLU A 160 12.93 -21.93 -5.48
C GLU A 160 13.43 -21.54 -4.06
N ALA A 161 12.88 -22.16 -3.03
CA ALA A 161 13.39 -21.95 -1.67
C ALA A 161 14.80 -22.52 -1.48
N ASP A 162 15.10 -23.68 -2.05
CA ASP A 162 16.44 -24.29 -2.00
C ASP A 162 17.44 -23.49 -2.85
N GLU A 163 17.04 -23.02 -4.03
CA GLU A 163 17.84 -22.16 -4.91
C GLU A 163 18.15 -20.82 -4.25
N LEU A 164 17.17 -20.17 -3.60
CA LEU A 164 17.41 -18.96 -2.82
C LEU A 164 18.40 -19.20 -1.66
N VAL A 165 18.29 -20.31 -0.94
CA VAL A 165 19.21 -20.65 0.14
C VAL A 165 20.64 -20.84 -0.39
N LYS A 166 20.78 -21.45 -1.58
CA LYS A 166 22.07 -21.60 -2.26
C LYS A 166 22.63 -20.27 -2.70
N ALA A 167 21.81 -19.41 -3.35
CA ALA A 167 22.22 -18.10 -3.82
C ALA A 167 22.72 -17.21 -2.68
N ILE A 168 22.01 -17.17 -1.52
CA ILE A 168 22.42 -16.41 -0.33
C ILE A 168 23.80 -16.84 0.17
N LYS A 169 24.20 -18.10 0.01
CA LYS A 169 25.47 -18.63 0.51
C LYS A 169 26.63 -18.46 -0.45
N GLU A 170 26.41 -18.58 -1.73
CA GLU A 170 27.46 -18.91 -2.69
C GLU A 170 27.45 -18.05 -3.97
N GLU A 171 26.41 -17.20 -4.17
CA GLU A 171 26.19 -16.52 -5.46
C GLU A 171 26.19 -14.98 -5.34
N SER A 172 25.92 -14.27 -6.44
CA SER A 172 25.88 -12.82 -6.48
C SER A 172 24.56 -12.25 -5.94
N ASP A 173 24.56 -10.96 -5.59
CA ASP A 173 23.34 -10.24 -5.16
C ASP A 173 22.25 -10.29 -6.21
N GLU A 174 22.62 -10.26 -7.52
CA GLU A 174 21.67 -10.37 -8.61
C GLU A 174 20.97 -11.74 -8.61
N GLN A 175 21.71 -12.81 -8.33
CA GLN A 175 21.14 -14.16 -8.25
C GLN A 175 20.20 -14.29 -7.05
N VAL A 176 20.59 -13.74 -5.90
CA VAL A 176 19.70 -13.67 -4.72
C VAL A 176 18.39 -12.95 -5.06
N ILE A 177 18.45 -11.88 -5.86
CA ILE A 177 17.25 -11.14 -6.29
C ILE A 177 16.37 -12.01 -7.19
N TYR A 178 16.95 -12.76 -8.13
CA TYR A 178 16.18 -13.63 -9.03
C TYR A 178 15.47 -14.74 -8.24
N GLU A 179 16.19 -15.49 -7.43
CA GLU A 179 15.59 -16.59 -6.67
C GLU A 179 14.57 -16.12 -5.65
N ALA A 180 14.80 -14.94 -5.00
CA ALA A 180 13.81 -14.34 -4.12
C ALA A 180 12.54 -13.93 -4.89
N ALA A 181 12.66 -13.43 -6.12
CA ALA A 181 11.52 -13.06 -6.94
C ALA A 181 10.73 -14.31 -7.40
N ASP A 182 11.41 -15.39 -7.77
CA ASP A 182 10.78 -16.64 -8.21
C ASP A 182 10.06 -17.33 -7.05
N LEU A 183 10.67 -17.39 -5.87
CA LEU A 183 10.00 -17.88 -4.66
C LEU A 183 8.77 -17.04 -4.31
N LEU A 184 8.87 -15.70 -4.37
CA LEU A 184 7.73 -14.81 -4.12
C LEU A 184 6.62 -15.01 -5.13
N TYR A 185 6.94 -15.18 -6.43
CA TYR A 185 5.96 -15.45 -7.47
C TYR A 185 5.20 -16.76 -7.19
N HIS A 186 5.88 -17.86 -6.90
CA HIS A 186 5.25 -19.14 -6.61
C HIS A 186 4.41 -19.09 -5.31
N ALA A 187 4.85 -18.33 -4.29
CA ALA A 187 4.07 -18.08 -3.09
C ALA A 187 2.77 -17.31 -3.40
N LEU A 188 2.83 -16.30 -4.29
CA LEU A 188 1.64 -15.56 -4.72
C LEU A 188 0.67 -16.43 -5.52
N VAL A 189 1.16 -17.36 -6.34
CA VAL A 189 0.31 -18.37 -7.01
C VAL A 189 -0.40 -19.24 -5.97
N GLY A 190 0.29 -19.66 -4.91
CA GLY A 190 -0.30 -20.40 -3.80
C GLY A 190 -1.39 -19.60 -3.05
N LEU A 191 -1.18 -18.30 -2.84
CA LEU A 191 -2.21 -17.42 -2.31
C LEU A 191 -3.41 -17.30 -3.25
N GLY A 192 -3.16 -17.16 -4.57
CA GLY A 192 -4.21 -17.11 -5.60
C GLY A 192 -5.02 -18.41 -5.70
N LEU A 193 -4.38 -19.58 -5.54
CA LEU A 193 -5.05 -20.88 -5.46
C LEU A 193 -6.09 -20.91 -4.33
N ARG A 194 -5.75 -20.35 -3.17
CA ARG A 194 -6.58 -20.26 -1.96
C ARG A 194 -7.43 -19.00 -1.86
N GLU A 195 -7.32 -18.08 -2.84
CA GLU A 195 -7.99 -16.76 -2.85
C GLU A 195 -7.69 -15.91 -1.60
N VAL A 196 -6.48 -16.05 -1.08
CA VAL A 196 -5.99 -15.26 0.05
C VAL A 196 -5.27 -14.01 -0.47
N SER A 197 -5.80 -12.82 -0.16
CA SER A 197 -5.19 -11.56 -0.59
C SER A 197 -3.78 -11.37 0.00
N PRO A 198 -2.80 -10.88 -0.79
CA PRO A 198 -1.48 -10.48 -0.29
C PRO A 198 -1.54 -9.45 0.84
N ASP A 199 -2.58 -8.63 0.90
CA ASP A 199 -2.78 -7.67 2.01
C ASP A 199 -2.86 -8.36 3.37
N ARG A 200 -3.41 -9.58 3.44
CA ARG A 200 -3.44 -10.35 4.70
C ARG A 200 -2.04 -10.77 5.14
N VAL A 201 -1.17 -11.10 4.17
CA VAL A 201 0.24 -11.41 4.46
C VAL A 201 0.98 -10.16 4.93
N LYS A 202 0.77 -9.01 4.25
CA LYS A 202 1.32 -7.72 4.65
C LYS A 202 0.87 -7.31 6.07
N GLN A 203 -0.41 -7.53 6.40
CA GLN A 203 -0.94 -7.27 7.75
C GLN A 203 -0.29 -8.17 8.80
N GLU A 204 -0.12 -9.45 8.50
CA GLU A 204 0.54 -10.39 9.41
C GLU A 204 2.02 -10.03 9.62
N LEU A 205 2.74 -9.66 8.56
CA LEU A 205 4.11 -9.16 8.69
C LEU A 205 4.16 -7.88 9.55
N LYS A 206 3.21 -6.96 9.34
CA LYS A 206 3.11 -5.73 10.15
C LYS A 206 2.84 -6.05 11.63
N ARG A 207 1.99 -7.03 11.93
CA ARG A 207 1.71 -7.47 13.30
C ARG A 207 2.97 -7.93 14.02
N ARG A 208 3.92 -8.52 13.30
CA ARG A 208 5.19 -9.01 13.86
C ARG A 208 6.25 -7.92 14.05
N PHE A 209 6.03 -6.70 13.58
CA PHE A 209 6.97 -5.61 13.79
C PHE A 209 7.09 -5.29 15.28
N GLY A 210 8.32 -5.33 15.80
CA GLY A 210 8.61 -5.07 17.22
C GLY A 210 8.42 -6.26 18.17
N VAL A 211 8.00 -7.42 17.64
CA VAL A 211 7.93 -8.68 18.41
C VAL A 211 9.16 -9.53 18.08
N SER A 212 9.83 -10.07 19.09
CA SER A 212 10.97 -10.96 18.86
C SER A 212 10.54 -12.27 18.20
N GLY A 213 11.36 -12.85 17.32
CA GLY A 213 11.03 -14.12 16.67
C GLY A 213 10.84 -15.30 17.63
N ILE A 214 11.34 -15.19 18.85
CA ILE A 214 11.15 -16.18 19.94
C ILE A 214 9.74 -16.03 20.50
N GLU A 215 9.36 -14.83 20.91
CA GLU A 215 8.00 -14.52 21.42
C GLU A 215 6.91 -14.86 20.41
N GLU A 216 7.15 -14.62 19.12
CA GLU A 216 6.22 -14.95 18.05
C GLU A 216 6.02 -16.47 17.91
N LYS A 217 7.09 -17.26 18.02
CA LYS A 217 6.97 -18.73 17.99
C LYS A 217 6.19 -19.28 19.19
N GLU A 218 6.43 -18.75 20.37
CA GLU A 218 5.75 -19.15 21.61
C GLU A 218 4.25 -18.81 21.57
N SER A 219 3.87 -17.72 20.91
CA SER A 219 2.47 -17.29 20.79
C SER A 219 1.61 -18.15 19.85
N ARG A 220 2.23 -19.05 19.07
CA ARG A 220 1.55 -19.95 18.11
C ARG A 220 1.40 -21.38 18.59
N GLY A 221 1.94 -21.69 19.76
CA GLY A 221 1.90 -23.04 20.38
C GLY A 221 0.56 -23.43 20.99
#